data_98bce962ee268a404922a87bce2f7481
#
_entry.id   98bce962ee268a404922a87bce2f7481
#
_cell.length_a   1.000
_cell.length_b   1.000
_cell.length_c   1.000
_cell.angle_alpha   90.00
_cell.angle_beta   90.00
_cell.angle_gamma   90.00
#
_symmetry.space_group_name_H-M   'P 1'
#
loop_
_entity.id
_entity.type
_entity.pdbx_description
1 polymer ?
#
loop_
_entity_poly.entity_id
_entity_poly.type
_entity_poly.pdbx_seq_one_letter_code
_entity_poly.pdbx_strand_id
1 'polypeptide(L)'
;MALFTYLIRNAEGNRTEGEIEATNIIEAGDLIRGEDDNITIVKLEEKDTSFDFMGPFLQRLNKKLTRYKHKVPLNSMVFFIRQLATMFTAGLTIERAMHFLSKEEKNKRLSKTLSETEMDIRRGLLLSDALERHPGVFSNLIISLVRAGEVSGKLTSTLEELAIYMEYQADTQRKVVSALFYPVIILITLFGALLFMFLKIIPQFADVYDSLGAELPMFTIMIINLSAWIQTNVFSILSFTFLFFVVAWLLAMTDTIRFLLDKFYLMVPVFGNLIRLNVLARFAKTLG
;
A
#
# COMPACT_ATOMS: atom_id res chain seq x y z
N MET A 1 -18.06 19.41 -33.40
CA MET A 1 -18.17 20.34 -32.28
C MET A 1 -17.60 19.67 -31.07
N ALA A 2 -16.70 20.34 -30.34
CA ALA A 2 -16.11 19.83 -29.12
C ALA A 2 -16.84 20.46 -27.91
N LEU A 3 -16.93 19.70 -26.80
CA LEU A 3 -17.54 20.19 -25.56
C LEU A 3 -16.43 20.82 -24.70
N PHE A 4 -16.60 22.08 -24.32
CA PHE A 4 -15.66 22.81 -23.47
C PHE A 4 -16.27 23.01 -22.07
N THR A 5 -15.47 22.77 -21.04
CA THR A 5 -15.84 23.08 -19.65
C THR A 5 -15.20 24.41 -19.28
N TYR A 6 -16.01 25.35 -18.77
CA TYR A 6 -15.52 26.65 -18.37
C TYR A 6 -15.80 26.95 -16.91
N LEU A 7 -14.90 27.72 -16.31
CA LEU A 7 -15.05 28.32 -14.99
C LEU A 7 -14.97 29.82 -15.14
N ILE A 8 -16.05 30.49 -14.81
CA ILE A 8 -16.16 31.96 -14.88
C ILE A 8 -16.28 32.55 -13.49
N ARG A 9 -15.87 33.81 -13.36
CA ARG A 9 -16.02 34.60 -12.16
C ARG A 9 -16.79 35.87 -12.47
N ASN A 10 -17.94 36.07 -11.83
CA ASN A 10 -18.74 37.27 -11.95
C ASN A 10 -18.11 38.45 -11.20
N ALA A 11 -18.57 39.66 -11.50
CA ALA A 11 -18.12 40.89 -10.84
C ALA A 11 -18.27 40.88 -9.31
N GLU A 12 -19.19 40.07 -8.78
CA GLU A 12 -19.43 39.87 -7.35
C GLU A 12 -18.46 38.84 -6.71
N GLY A 13 -17.54 38.22 -7.50
CA GLY A 13 -16.58 37.28 -7.04
C GLY A 13 -17.04 35.81 -6.98
N ASN A 14 -18.28 35.53 -7.32
CA ASN A 14 -18.83 34.18 -7.35
C ASN A 14 -18.26 33.38 -8.53
N ARG A 15 -17.99 32.08 -8.33
CA ARG A 15 -17.51 31.17 -9.37
C ARG A 15 -18.65 30.31 -9.86
N THR A 16 -18.83 30.28 -11.18
CA THR A 16 -19.82 29.44 -11.84
C THR A 16 -19.12 28.53 -12.84
N GLU A 17 -19.46 27.24 -12.83
CA GLU A 17 -18.98 26.25 -13.79
C GLU A 17 -20.10 25.94 -14.77
N GLY A 18 -19.75 25.78 -16.06
CA GLY A 18 -20.67 25.40 -17.11
C GLY A 18 -19.97 24.63 -18.22
N GLU A 19 -20.78 24.10 -19.14
CA GLU A 19 -20.33 23.41 -20.34
C GLU A 19 -20.89 24.13 -21.57
N ILE A 20 -20.07 24.28 -22.62
CA ILE A 20 -20.44 24.92 -23.88
C ILE A 20 -19.90 24.12 -25.06
N GLU A 21 -20.69 24.03 -26.14
CA GLU A 21 -20.26 23.39 -27.38
C GLU A 21 -19.72 24.44 -28.35
N ALA A 22 -18.51 24.25 -28.85
CA ALA A 22 -17.86 25.10 -29.81
C ALA A 22 -16.98 24.31 -30.77
N THR A 23 -16.56 24.95 -31.88
CA THR A 23 -15.67 24.30 -32.87
C THR A 23 -14.21 24.41 -32.46
N ASN A 24 -13.86 25.44 -31.67
CA ASN A 24 -12.53 25.65 -31.14
C ASN A 24 -12.56 26.47 -29.84
N ILE A 25 -11.43 26.52 -29.13
CA ILE A 25 -11.32 27.20 -27.83
C ILE A 25 -11.53 28.72 -27.90
N ILE A 26 -11.28 29.35 -29.08
CA ILE A 26 -11.47 30.79 -29.31
C ILE A 26 -12.95 31.08 -29.40
N GLU A 27 -13.69 30.31 -30.19
CA GLU A 27 -15.15 30.44 -30.33
C GLU A 27 -15.87 30.16 -29.00
N ALA A 28 -15.43 29.19 -28.24
CA ALA A 28 -15.94 28.93 -26.88
C ALA A 28 -15.73 30.14 -25.96
N GLY A 29 -14.58 30.79 -26.05
CA GLY A 29 -14.29 32.02 -25.29
C GLY A 29 -15.18 33.21 -25.70
N ASP A 30 -15.44 33.36 -27.00
CA ASP A 30 -16.28 34.43 -27.52
C ASP A 30 -17.76 34.22 -27.18
N LEU A 31 -18.23 32.98 -27.24
CA LEU A 31 -19.61 32.64 -26.84
C LEU A 31 -19.85 32.93 -25.36
N ILE A 32 -18.89 32.60 -24.48
CA ILE A 32 -18.97 32.86 -23.04
C ILE A 32 -18.97 34.37 -22.75
N ARG A 33 -18.18 35.16 -23.47
CA ARG A 33 -18.12 36.62 -23.32
C ARG A 33 -19.36 37.32 -23.89
N GLY A 34 -20.00 36.69 -24.88
CA GLY A 34 -21.23 37.27 -25.49
C GLY A 34 -22.47 37.19 -24.58
N GLU A 35 -22.45 36.40 -23.51
CA GLU A 35 -23.56 36.33 -22.56
C GLU A 35 -23.51 37.42 -21.47
N ASP A 36 -22.32 37.95 -21.11
CA ASP A 36 -22.18 39.01 -20.11
C ASP A 36 -20.83 39.70 -20.21
N ASP A 37 -20.79 40.99 -20.41
CA ASP A 37 -19.55 41.79 -20.62
C ASP A 37 -18.67 41.91 -19.36
N ASN A 38 -19.13 41.43 -18.21
CA ASN A 38 -18.48 41.58 -16.89
C ASN A 38 -17.95 40.26 -16.29
N ILE A 39 -17.67 39.27 -17.13
CA ILE A 39 -17.24 37.94 -16.70
C ILE A 39 -15.75 37.76 -16.99
N THR A 40 -14.98 37.27 -15.99
CA THR A 40 -13.62 36.84 -16.18
C THR A 40 -13.53 35.32 -16.30
N ILE A 41 -13.09 34.83 -17.46
CA ILE A 41 -12.85 33.39 -17.69
C ILE A 41 -11.60 33.02 -16.89
N VAL A 42 -11.77 32.17 -15.89
CA VAL A 42 -10.67 31.68 -15.02
C VAL A 42 -10.05 30.44 -15.63
N LYS A 43 -10.86 29.56 -16.26
CA LYS A 43 -10.42 28.31 -16.84
C LYS A 43 -11.33 27.93 -18.01
N LEU A 44 -10.73 27.49 -19.12
CA LEU A 44 -11.44 26.98 -20.28
C LEU A 44 -10.64 25.79 -20.81
N GLU A 45 -11.23 24.59 -20.74
CA GLU A 45 -10.58 23.35 -21.18
C GLU A 45 -11.53 22.55 -22.07
N GLU A 46 -10.96 21.92 -23.09
CA GLU A 46 -11.69 20.98 -23.92
C GLU A 46 -11.97 19.71 -23.11
N LYS A 47 -13.25 19.33 -23.05
CA LYS A 47 -13.67 18.08 -22.40
C LYS A 47 -13.37 16.93 -23.36
N ASP A 48 -12.23 16.26 -23.17
CA ASP A 48 -11.93 15.04 -23.89
C ASP A 48 -13.05 14.02 -23.66
N THR A 49 -13.88 13.82 -24.70
CA THR A 49 -14.93 12.79 -24.74
C THR A 49 -14.36 11.40 -25.00
N SER A 50 -13.05 11.21 -24.86
CA SER A 50 -12.51 9.87 -24.77
C SER A 50 -13.09 9.23 -23.51
N PHE A 51 -13.79 8.14 -23.73
CA PHE A 51 -14.49 7.31 -22.75
C PHE A 51 -13.55 6.96 -21.59
N ASP A 52 -13.46 7.84 -20.60
CA ASP A 52 -12.52 7.73 -19.48
C ASP A 52 -13.07 6.77 -18.43
N PHE A 53 -13.28 5.51 -18.88
CA PHE A 53 -13.65 4.40 -17.98
C PHE A 53 -12.61 4.21 -16.88
N MET A 54 -11.37 4.60 -17.14
CA MET A 54 -10.24 4.41 -16.21
C MET A 54 -9.95 5.64 -15.34
N GLY A 55 -10.46 6.82 -15.65
CA GLY A 55 -10.18 8.06 -14.89
C GLY A 55 -10.56 7.97 -13.42
N PRO A 56 -11.79 7.57 -13.06
CA PRO A 56 -12.18 7.42 -11.65
C PRO A 56 -11.41 6.32 -10.93
N PHE A 57 -11.03 5.25 -11.65
CA PHE A 57 -10.24 4.15 -11.13
C PHE A 57 -8.78 4.56 -10.91
N LEU A 58 -8.18 5.25 -11.89
CA LEU A 58 -6.81 5.79 -11.78
C LEU A 58 -6.69 6.87 -10.72
N GLN A 59 -7.69 7.74 -10.56
CA GLN A 59 -7.73 8.73 -9.48
C GLN A 59 -7.84 8.06 -8.09
N ARG A 60 -8.66 7.02 -7.96
CA ARG A 60 -8.74 6.22 -6.72
C ARG A 60 -7.44 5.45 -6.44
N LEU A 61 -6.80 4.90 -7.49
CA LEU A 61 -5.49 4.27 -7.39
C LEU A 61 -4.41 5.28 -7.00
N ASN A 62 -4.36 6.44 -7.65
CA ASN A 62 -3.38 7.47 -7.38
C ASN A 62 -3.54 8.02 -5.95
N LYS A 63 -4.78 8.24 -5.48
CA LYS A 63 -5.08 8.63 -4.10
C LYS A 63 -4.70 7.54 -3.09
N LYS A 64 -4.82 6.25 -3.44
CA LYS A 64 -4.38 5.13 -2.60
C LYS A 64 -2.86 4.94 -2.63
N LEU A 65 -2.23 5.06 -3.81
CA LEU A 65 -0.78 4.98 -3.97
C LEU A 65 -0.07 6.13 -3.24
N THR A 66 -0.61 7.35 -3.29
CA THR A 66 -0.07 8.49 -2.51
C THR A 66 -0.25 8.27 -1.01
N ARG A 67 -1.35 7.64 -0.58
CA ARG A 67 -1.55 7.28 0.84
C ARG A 67 -0.60 6.18 1.30
N TYR A 68 -0.25 5.23 0.42
CA TYR A 68 0.71 4.16 0.70
C TYR A 68 2.16 4.64 0.68
N LYS A 69 2.50 5.52 -0.26
CA LYS A 69 3.83 6.15 -0.38
C LYS A 69 4.24 6.97 0.85
N HIS A 70 3.27 7.28 1.71
CA HIS A 70 3.45 8.11 2.90
C HIS A 70 3.27 7.36 4.22
N LYS A 71 3.21 6.02 4.24
CA LYS A 71 3.23 5.27 5.50
C LYS A 71 4.61 5.39 6.14
N VAL A 72 4.61 5.62 7.45
CA VAL A 72 5.85 5.56 8.24
C VAL A 72 6.31 4.10 8.29
N PRO A 73 7.56 3.76 7.92
CA PRO A 73 8.08 2.41 8.02
C PRO A 73 8.10 1.94 9.48
N LEU A 74 7.82 0.64 9.70
CA LEU A 74 7.84 0.07 11.04
C LEU A 74 9.20 0.29 11.73
N ASN A 75 10.31 0.16 10.99
CA ASN A 75 11.65 0.38 11.54
C ASN A 75 11.87 1.83 12.03
N SER A 76 11.35 2.84 11.33
CA SER A 76 11.41 4.24 11.81
C SER A 76 10.58 4.42 13.08
N MET A 77 9.41 3.78 13.17
CA MET A 77 8.57 3.84 14.37
C MET A 77 9.24 3.14 15.56
N VAL A 78 9.83 1.96 15.34
CA VAL A 78 10.61 1.23 16.38
C VAL A 78 11.75 2.09 16.88
N PHE A 79 12.53 2.68 15.97
CA PHE A 79 13.64 3.55 16.32
C PHE A 79 13.17 4.76 17.13
N PHE A 80 12.12 5.43 16.67
CA PHE A 80 11.53 6.58 17.37
C PHE A 80 11.11 6.21 18.80
N ILE A 81 10.32 5.15 18.99
CA ILE A 81 9.83 4.75 20.32
C ILE A 81 11.00 4.35 21.24
N ARG A 82 11.99 3.60 20.73
CA ARG A 82 13.18 3.23 21.51
C ARG A 82 13.97 4.45 21.95
N GLN A 83 14.21 5.40 21.05
CA GLN A 83 14.93 6.64 21.38
C GLN A 83 14.15 7.50 22.37
N LEU A 84 12.83 7.62 22.19
CA LEU A 84 11.97 8.35 23.11
C LEU A 84 12.03 7.73 24.52
N ALA A 85 11.89 6.40 24.64
CA ALA A 85 12.02 5.69 25.90
C ALA A 85 13.38 5.94 26.56
N THR A 86 14.48 5.80 25.80
CA THR A 86 15.84 6.00 26.30
C THR A 86 16.07 7.44 26.79
N MET A 87 15.63 8.43 26.02
CA MET A 87 15.79 9.85 26.41
C MET A 87 14.96 10.18 27.65
N PHE A 88 13.74 9.65 27.73
CA PHE A 88 12.87 9.89 28.87
C PHE A 88 13.40 9.19 30.15
N THR A 89 13.92 7.96 30.03
CA THR A 89 14.62 7.24 31.13
C THR A 89 15.87 7.99 31.59
N ALA A 90 16.59 8.66 30.65
CA ALA A 90 17.72 9.52 30.99
C ALA A 90 17.33 10.87 31.63
N GLY A 91 16.02 11.10 31.85
CA GLY A 91 15.51 12.31 32.53
C GLY A 91 15.26 13.50 31.63
N LEU A 92 15.29 13.34 30.30
CA LEU A 92 14.88 14.41 29.39
C LEU A 92 13.36 14.59 29.46
N THR A 93 12.91 15.84 29.35
CA THR A 93 11.48 16.14 29.20
C THR A 93 10.99 15.63 27.83
N ILE A 94 9.72 15.20 27.78
CA ILE A 94 9.11 14.71 26.52
C ILE A 94 9.23 15.76 25.42
N GLU A 95 9.02 17.02 25.72
CA GLU A 95 9.17 18.13 24.77
C GLU A 95 10.56 18.15 24.13
N ARG A 96 11.62 18.10 24.95
CA ARG A 96 13.01 18.11 24.44
C ARG A 96 13.34 16.86 23.63
N ALA A 97 12.87 15.68 24.08
CA ALA A 97 13.05 14.45 23.35
C ALA A 97 12.35 14.50 21.98
N MET A 98 11.10 14.99 21.93
CA MET A 98 10.36 15.14 20.68
C MET A 98 11.02 16.14 19.73
N HIS A 99 11.53 17.26 20.26
CA HIS A 99 12.26 18.25 19.47
C HIS A 99 13.51 17.64 18.82
N PHE A 100 14.32 16.92 19.58
CA PHE A 100 15.52 16.27 19.07
C PHE A 100 15.17 15.21 18.02
N LEU A 101 14.21 14.34 18.32
CA LEU A 101 13.82 13.25 17.43
C LEU A 101 13.18 13.75 16.14
N SER A 102 12.45 14.87 16.17
CA SER A 102 11.87 15.48 14.96
C SER A 102 12.94 15.93 13.97
N LYS A 103 14.11 16.36 14.46
CA LYS A 103 15.24 16.83 13.62
C LYS A 103 16.10 15.68 13.10
N GLU A 104 16.28 14.62 13.89
CA GLU A 104 17.10 13.46 13.53
C GLU A 104 16.37 12.46 12.61
N GLU A 105 15.02 12.50 12.58
CA GLU A 105 14.24 11.55 11.82
C GLU A 105 14.36 11.79 10.30
N LYS A 106 14.79 10.73 9.58
CA LYS A 106 14.98 10.76 8.12
C LYS A 106 13.66 10.69 7.34
N ASN A 107 12.65 10.06 7.92
CA ASN A 107 11.35 9.97 7.29
C ASN A 107 10.62 11.30 7.42
N LYS A 108 10.48 12.04 6.31
CA LYS A 108 9.87 13.37 6.26
C LYS A 108 8.48 13.45 6.89
N ARG A 109 7.68 12.38 6.77
CA ARG A 109 6.35 12.35 7.36
C ARG A 109 6.42 12.21 8.88
N LEU A 110 7.23 11.28 9.38
CA LEU A 110 7.41 11.10 10.82
C LEU A 110 8.03 12.36 11.43
N SER A 111 9.10 12.90 10.85
CA SER A 111 9.75 14.14 11.30
C SER A 111 8.76 15.31 11.42
N LYS A 112 7.92 15.52 10.37
CA LYS A 112 6.88 16.56 10.41
C LYS A 112 5.86 16.31 11.52
N THR A 113 5.38 15.05 11.63
CA THR A 113 4.42 14.67 12.68
C THR A 113 5.00 14.86 14.08
N LEU A 114 6.27 14.49 14.31
CA LEU A 114 6.95 14.70 15.59
C LEU A 114 7.09 16.18 15.94
N SER A 115 7.39 17.03 14.94
CA SER A 115 7.44 18.48 15.12
C SER A 115 6.08 19.09 15.48
N GLU A 116 5.00 18.62 14.85
CA GLU A 116 3.63 19.04 15.17
C GLU A 116 3.22 18.56 16.57
N THR A 117 3.56 17.33 16.93
CA THR A 117 3.33 16.77 18.29
C THR A 117 4.12 17.56 19.36
N GLU A 118 5.37 17.91 19.07
CA GLU A 118 6.18 18.77 19.96
C GLU A 118 5.49 20.12 20.23
N MET A 119 4.99 20.77 19.18
CA MET A 119 4.27 22.06 19.34
C MET A 119 3.00 21.92 20.19
N ASP A 120 2.28 20.82 20.05
CA ASP A 120 1.08 20.54 20.85
C ASP A 120 1.42 20.29 22.32
N ILE A 121 2.50 19.57 22.61
CA ILE A 121 3.02 19.35 23.98
C ILE A 121 3.46 20.69 24.62
N ARG A 122 4.14 21.58 23.85
CA ARG A 122 4.48 22.94 24.32
C ARG A 122 3.27 23.79 24.69
N ARG A 123 2.13 23.54 24.03
CA ARG A 123 0.85 24.19 24.34
C ARG A 123 0.14 23.58 25.56
N GLY A 124 0.74 22.57 26.17
CA GLY A 124 0.23 21.92 27.38
C GLY A 124 -0.64 20.68 27.15
N LEU A 125 -0.68 20.14 25.91
CA LEU A 125 -1.36 18.87 25.68
C LEU A 125 -0.54 17.72 26.27
N LEU A 126 -1.26 16.68 26.74
CA LEU A 126 -0.65 15.42 27.09
C LEU A 126 -0.05 14.74 25.83
N LEU A 127 0.99 13.91 26.02
CA LEU A 127 1.61 13.20 24.92
C LEU A 127 0.58 12.31 24.17
N SER A 128 -0.26 11.57 24.90
CA SER A 128 -1.29 10.74 24.32
C SER A 128 -2.28 11.52 23.45
N ASP A 129 -2.71 12.71 23.89
CA ASP A 129 -3.66 13.55 23.16
C ASP A 129 -3.00 14.17 21.91
N ALA A 130 -1.73 14.56 22.01
CA ALA A 130 -0.95 15.05 20.88
C ALA A 130 -0.73 13.95 19.82
N LEU A 131 -0.44 12.71 20.23
CA LEU A 131 -0.32 11.56 19.32
C LEU A 131 -1.65 11.21 18.65
N GLU A 132 -2.78 11.33 19.35
CA GLU A 132 -4.12 11.02 18.84
C GLU A 132 -4.52 11.91 17.64
N ARG A 133 -3.97 13.10 17.54
CA ARG A 133 -4.19 13.98 16.38
C ARG A 133 -3.61 13.43 15.08
N HIS A 134 -2.74 12.41 15.17
CA HIS A 134 -2.05 11.82 14.03
C HIS A 134 -2.35 10.32 13.83
N PRO A 135 -3.64 9.92 13.66
CA PRO A 135 -4.04 8.50 13.57
C PRO A 135 -3.49 7.79 12.34
N GLY A 136 -2.98 8.54 11.37
CA GLY A 136 -2.32 7.98 10.17
C GLY A 136 -0.85 7.60 10.39
N VAL A 137 -0.27 7.94 11.55
CA VAL A 137 1.12 7.67 11.95
C VAL A 137 1.16 6.77 13.17
N PHE A 138 0.45 7.13 14.24
CA PHE A 138 0.40 6.36 15.47
C PHE A 138 -0.82 5.44 15.51
N SER A 139 -0.61 4.18 15.90
CA SER A 139 -1.71 3.23 16.06
C SER A 139 -2.46 3.49 17.37
N ASN A 140 -3.73 3.07 17.39
CA ASN A 140 -4.55 3.17 18.61
C ASN A 140 -3.90 2.46 19.82
N LEU A 141 -3.16 1.38 19.58
CA LEU A 141 -2.43 0.67 20.63
C LEU A 141 -1.35 1.56 21.25
N ILE A 142 -0.52 2.24 20.44
CA ILE A 142 0.51 3.18 20.93
C ILE A 142 -0.15 4.26 21.77
N ILE A 143 -1.20 4.90 21.25
CA ILE A 143 -1.93 5.98 21.94
C ILE A 143 -2.50 5.50 23.27
N SER A 144 -3.15 4.34 23.30
CA SER A 144 -3.78 3.80 24.51
C SER A 144 -2.77 3.42 25.60
N LEU A 145 -1.62 2.83 25.19
CA LEU A 145 -0.55 2.49 26.14
C LEU A 145 0.09 3.76 26.72
N VAL A 146 0.41 4.75 25.88
CA VAL A 146 0.95 6.03 26.34
C VAL A 146 -0.03 6.70 27.30
N ARG A 147 -1.32 6.74 26.98
CA ARG A 147 -2.37 7.30 27.84
C ARG A 147 -2.44 6.60 29.19
N ALA A 148 -2.39 5.28 29.20
CA ALA A 148 -2.36 4.49 30.45
C ALA A 148 -1.11 4.81 31.29
N GLY A 149 0.05 4.96 30.65
CA GLY A 149 1.31 5.35 31.31
C GLY A 149 1.26 6.76 31.89
N GLU A 150 0.66 7.73 31.20
CA GLU A 150 0.47 9.10 31.66
C GLU A 150 -0.46 9.16 32.87
N VAL A 151 -1.62 8.54 32.77
CA VAL A 151 -2.62 8.53 33.85
C VAL A 151 -2.10 7.83 35.12
N SER A 152 -1.33 6.76 34.95
CA SER A 152 -0.76 6.00 36.10
C SER A 152 0.54 6.61 36.65
N GLY A 153 1.11 7.66 35.99
CA GLY A 153 2.42 8.20 36.33
C GLY A 153 3.61 7.29 36.04
N LYS A 154 3.39 6.21 35.27
CA LYS A 154 4.40 5.19 34.93
C LYS A 154 4.86 5.29 33.46
N LEU A 155 4.93 6.50 32.93
CA LEU A 155 5.22 6.70 31.50
C LEU A 155 6.57 6.10 31.08
N THR A 156 7.59 6.15 31.96
CA THR A 156 8.93 5.58 31.68
C THR A 156 8.84 4.10 31.40
N SER A 157 8.27 3.31 32.32
CA SER A 157 8.13 1.86 32.14
C SER A 157 7.24 1.52 30.95
N THR A 158 6.15 2.28 30.75
CA THR A 158 5.26 2.06 29.61
C THR A 158 5.94 2.32 28.26
N LEU A 159 6.78 3.34 28.14
CA LEU A 159 7.55 3.60 26.92
C LEU A 159 8.60 2.51 26.66
N GLU A 160 9.24 1.97 27.73
CA GLU A 160 10.17 0.85 27.60
C GLU A 160 9.45 -0.43 27.14
N GLU A 161 8.31 -0.77 27.73
CA GLU A 161 7.50 -1.91 27.32
C GLU A 161 7.01 -1.77 25.88
N LEU A 162 6.58 -0.56 25.50
CA LEU A 162 6.17 -0.24 24.13
C LEU A 162 7.34 -0.40 23.15
N ALA A 163 8.55 0.03 23.52
CA ALA A 163 9.73 -0.14 22.69
C ALA A 163 10.06 -1.64 22.47
N ILE A 164 10.04 -2.44 23.52
CA ILE A 164 10.24 -3.88 23.47
C ILE A 164 9.18 -4.55 22.58
N TYR A 165 7.91 -4.16 22.74
CA TYR A 165 6.82 -4.67 21.92
C TYR A 165 7.02 -4.36 20.43
N MET A 166 7.38 -3.12 20.09
CA MET A 166 7.60 -2.69 18.73
C MET A 166 8.81 -3.38 18.08
N GLU A 167 9.89 -3.59 18.84
CA GLU A 167 11.04 -4.37 18.39
C GLU A 167 10.68 -5.83 18.11
N TYR A 168 9.96 -6.47 19.02
CA TYR A 168 9.47 -7.83 18.81
C TYR A 168 8.58 -7.94 17.57
N GLN A 169 7.74 -6.94 17.33
CA GLN A 169 6.89 -6.89 16.13
C GLN A 169 7.73 -6.79 14.85
N ALA A 170 8.76 -5.94 14.85
CA ALA A 170 9.67 -5.79 13.71
C ALA A 170 10.49 -7.06 13.46
N ASP A 171 11.01 -7.69 14.50
CA ASP A 171 11.76 -8.95 14.41
C ASP A 171 10.88 -10.09 13.91
N THR A 172 9.65 -10.18 14.38
CA THR A 172 8.69 -11.17 13.90
C THR A 172 8.42 -10.97 12.41
N GLN A 173 8.21 -9.72 11.97
CA GLN A 173 8.01 -9.42 10.55
C GLN A 173 9.24 -9.80 9.71
N ARG A 174 10.45 -9.50 10.18
CA ARG A 174 11.70 -9.89 9.50
C ARG A 174 11.83 -11.41 9.39
N LYS A 175 11.55 -12.15 10.48
CA LYS A 175 11.59 -13.62 10.50
C LYS A 175 10.59 -14.23 9.50
N VAL A 176 9.37 -13.68 9.42
CA VAL A 176 8.37 -14.14 8.45
C VAL A 176 8.84 -13.91 7.01
N VAL A 177 9.35 -12.72 6.70
CA VAL A 177 9.87 -12.40 5.35
C VAL A 177 11.05 -13.31 5.01
N SER A 178 11.98 -13.51 5.94
CA SER A 178 13.15 -14.40 5.73
C SER A 178 12.73 -15.86 5.53
N ALA A 179 11.74 -16.34 6.29
CA ALA A 179 11.21 -17.69 6.13
C ALA A 179 10.54 -17.94 4.78
N LEU A 180 9.90 -16.90 4.20
CA LEU A 180 9.26 -16.98 2.90
C LEU A 180 10.26 -16.95 1.73
N PHE A 181 11.48 -16.49 1.95
CA PHE A 181 12.50 -16.37 0.91
C PHE A 181 12.86 -17.72 0.28
N TYR A 182 13.09 -18.75 1.10
CA TYR A 182 13.43 -20.08 0.64
C TYR A 182 12.34 -20.76 -0.21
N PRO A 183 11.06 -20.82 0.22
CA PRO A 183 9.98 -21.32 -0.62
C PRO A 183 9.82 -20.59 -1.96
N VAL A 184 10.01 -19.26 -1.97
CA VAL A 184 9.93 -18.47 -3.20
C VAL A 184 11.03 -18.85 -4.18
N ILE A 185 12.28 -19.00 -3.72
CA ILE A 185 13.40 -19.43 -4.58
C ILE A 185 13.13 -20.81 -5.17
N ILE A 186 12.68 -21.78 -4.33
CA ILE A 186 12.35 -23.12 -4.81
C ILE A 186 11.27 -23.07 -5.91
N LEU A 187 10.20 -22.33 -5.67
CA LEU A 187 9.13 -22.20 -6.65
C LEU A 187 9.60 -21.58 -7.96
N ILE A 188 10.43 -20.55 -7.91
CA ILE A 188 11.02 -19.92 -9.09
C ILE A 188 11.89 -20.89 -9.86
N THR A 189 12.76 -21.64 -9.15
CA THR A 189 13.66 -22.63 -9.76
C THR A 189 12.86 -23.78 -10.37
N LEU A 190 11.86 -24.31 -9.66
CA LEU A 190 11.00 -25.38 -10.15
C LEU A 190 10.23 -24.93 -11.40
N PHE A 191 9.64 -23.76 -11.36
CA PHE A 191 8.90 -23.21 -12.49
C PHE A 191 9.81 -22.95 -13.70
N GLY A 192 11.01 -22.43 -13.47
CA GLY A 192 12.03 -22.25 -14.50
C GLY A 192 12.48 -23.57 -15.13
N ALA A 193 12.70 -24.59 -14.31
CA ALA A 193 13.06 -25.93 -14.80
C ALA A 193 11.92 -26.58 -15.62
N LEU A 194 10.67 -26.45 -15.17
CA LEU A 194 9.49 -26.91 -15.93
C LEU A 194 9.36 -26.19 -17.27
N LEU A 195 9.49 -24.87 -17.29
CA LEU A 195 9.46 -24.10 -18.52
C LEU A 195 10.59 -24.52 -19.48
N PHE A 196 11.80 -24.69 -18.97
CA PHE A 196 12.93 -25.17 -19.78
C PHE A 196 12.67 -26.55 -20.36
N MET A 197 12.09 -27.46 -19.59
CA MET A 197 11.70 -28.79 -20.06
C MET A 197 10.69 -28.70 -21.19
N PHE A 198 9.62 -27.91 -21.04
CA PHE A 198 8.57 -27.75 -22.05
C PHE A 198 9.04 -27.01 -23.30
N LEU A 199 9.95 -26.03 -23.16
CA LEU A 199 10.39 -25.20 -24.27
C LEU A 199 11.56 -25.82 -25.05
N LYS A 200 12.39 -26.67 -24.42
CA LYS A 200 13.62 -27.20 -25.04
C LYS A 200 13.66 -28.72 -25.08
N ILE A 201 13.42 -29.39 -23.97
CA ILE A 201 13.65 -30.84 -23.88
C ILE A 201 12.57 -31.63 -24.62
N ILE A 202 11.29 -31.36 -24.32
CA ILE A 202 10.18 -32.10 -24.93
C ILE A 202 10.18 -32.00 -26.46
N PRO A 203 10.37 -30.82 -27.11
CA PRO A 203 10.47 -30.73 -28.56
C PRO A 203 11.58 -31.59 -29.17
N GLN A 204 12.78 -31.58 -28.55
CA GLN A 204 13.89 -32.41 -29.04
C GLN A 204 13.58 -33.90 -29.01
N PHE A 205 12.84 -34.37 -27.99
CA PHE A 205 12.36 -35.74 -27.98
C PHE A 205 11.32 -36.00 -29.06
N ALA A 206 10.41 -35.07 -29.33
CA ALA A 206 9.42 -35.22 -30.41
C ALA A 206 10.10 -35.39 -31.78
N ASP A 207 11.12 -34.52 -32.06
CA ASP A 207 11.87 -34.59 -33.33
C ASP A 207 12.62 -35.94 -33.49
N VAL A 208 13.17 -36.50 -32.39
CA VAL A 208 13.85 -37.80 -32.40
C VAL A 208 12.84 -38.92 -32.69
N TYR A 209 11.68 -38.97 -32.06
CA TYR A 209 10.64 -39.97 -32.29
C TYR A 209 10.11 -39.91 -33.72
N ASP A 210 9.86 -38.70 -34.25
CA ASP A 210 9.43 -38.51 -35.66
C ASP A 210 10.48 -39.05 -36.64
N SER A 211 11.77 -38.87 -36.36
CA SER A 211 12.87 -39.38 -37.21
C SER A 211 12.99 -40.89 -37.19
N LEU A 212 12.53 -41.56 -36.12
CA LEU A 212 12.53 -43.00 -35.95
C LEU A 212 11.28 -43.68 -36.54
N GLY A 213 10.25 -42.94 -36.95
CA GLY A 213 8.98 -43.46 -37.46
C GLY A 213 8.22 -44.30 -36.41
N ALA A 214 8.46 -44.11 -35.13
CA ALA A 214 7.87 -44.89 -34.07
C ALA A 214 6.48 -44.34 -33.68
N GLU A 215 5.51 -45.20 -33.47
CA GLU A 215 4.20 -44.81 -32.97
C GLU A 215 4.31 -44.36 -31.51
N LEU A 216 3.89 -43.12 -31.23
CA LEU A 216 3.93 -42.52 -29.92
C LEU A 216 2.72 -42.94 -29.06
N PRO A 217 2.91 -43.30 -27.80
CA PRO A 217 1.78 -43.52 -26.88
C PRO A 217 0.94 -42.24 -26.75
N MET A 218 -0.38 -42.42 -26.59
CA MET A 218 -1.33 -41.28 -26.51
C MET A 218 -0.95 -40.23 -25.44
N PHE A 219 -0.41 -40.67 -24.32
CA PHE A 219 0.03 -39.76 -23.24
C PHE A 219 1.20 -38.89 -23.68
N THR A 220 2.15 -39.43 -24.45
CA THR A 220 3.30 -38.69 -24.98
C THR A 220 2.86 -37.63 -25.98
N ILE A 221 1.91 -37.97 -26.86
CA ILE A 221 1.31 -37.01 -27.81
C ILE A 221 0.65 -35.84 -27.07
N MET A 222 -0.05 -36.12 -25.96
CA MET A 222 -0.65 -35.07 -25.15
C MET A 222 0.38 -34.11 -24.55
N ILE A 223 1.51 -34.63 -24.07
CA ILE A 223 2.61 -33.83 -23.53
C ILE A 223 3.27 -32.96 -24.62
N ILE A 224 3.50 -33.54 -25.82
CA ILE A 224 4.05 -32.83 -26.97
C ILE A 224 3.11 -31.68 -27.39
N ASN A 225 1.83 -31.96 -27.53
CA ASN A 225 0.83 -30.96 -27.87
C ASN A 225 0.76 -29.82 -26.83
N LEU A 226 0.84 -30.17 -25.52
CA LEU A 226 0.91 -29.18 -24.46
C LEU A 226 2.18 -28.33 -24.55
N SER A 227 3.32 -28.97 -24.88
CA SER A 227 4.58 -28.26 -25.08
C SER A 227 4.49 -27.27 -26.26
N ALA A 228 3.95 -27.70 -27.41
CA ALA A 228 3.73 -26.85 -28.57
C ALA A 228 2.80 -25.67 -28.25
N TRP A 229 1.72 -25.93 -27.50
CA TRP A 229 0.81 -24.88 -27.06
C TRP A 229 1.50 -23.87 -26.13
N ILE A 230 2.32 -24.34 -25.17
CA ILE A 230 3.10 -23.47 -24.29
C ILE A 230 4.10 -22.61 -25.09
N GLN A 231 4.81 -23.20 -26.05
CA GLN A 231 5.77 -22.48 -26.91
C GLN A 231 5.10 -21.35 -27.70
N THR A 232 3.95 -21.65 -28.30
CA THR A 232 3.20 -20.65 -29.08
C THR A 232 2.65 -19.53 -28.20
N ASN A 233 2.30 -19.84 -26.95
CA ASN A 233 1.62 -18.90 -26.04
C ASN A 233 2.52 -18.43 -24.90
N VAL A 234 3.84 -18.66 -24.91
CA VAL A 234 4.74 -18.34 -23.79
C VAL A 234 4.66 -16.88 -23.37
N PHE A 235 4.64 -15.95 -24.31
CA PHE A 235 4.51 -14.52 -24.01
C PHE A 235 3.15 -14.17 -23.41
N SER A 236 2.09 -14.79 -23.90
CA SER A 236 0.74 -14.61 -23.33
C SER A 236 0.63 -15.17 -21.91
N ILE A 237 1.22 -16.35 -21.67
CA ILE A 237 1.27 -16.97 -20.34
C ILE A 237 2.06 -16.09 -19.36
N LEU A 238 3.24 -15.63 -19.75
CA LEU A 238 4.05 -14.75 -18.92
C LEU A 238 3.35 -13.41 -18.65
N SER A 239 2.73 -12.83 -19.69
CA SER A 239 1.97 -11.57 -19.56
C SER A 239 0.77 -11.74 -18.63
N PHE A 240 0.01 -12.83 -18.78
CA PHE A 240 -1.15 -13.12 -17.93
C PHE A 240 -0.72 -13.40 -16.49
N THR A 241 0.36 -14.15 -16.29
CA THR A 241 0.92 -14.43 -14.95
C THR A 241 1.39 -13.14 -14.28
N PHE A 242 2.11 -12.30 -15.02
CA PHE A 242 2.53 -10.99 -14.52
C PHE A 242 1.34 -10.09 -14.17
N LEU A 243 0.36 -10.01 -15.08
CA LEU A 243 -0.87 -9.24 -14.85
C LEU A 243 -1.63 -9.77 -13.63
N PHE A 244 -1.73 -11.09 -13.46
CA PHE A 244 -2.37 -11.73 -12.30
C PHE A 244 -1.67 -11.31 -11.00
N PHE A 245 -0.33 -11.34 -10.94
CA PHE A 245 0.41 -10.90 -9.77
C PHE A 245 0.25 -9.41 -9.49
N VAL A 246 0.26 -8.57 -10.55
CA VAL A 246 0.01 -7.13 -10.41
C VAL A 246 -1.40 -6.86 -9.88
N VAL A 247 -2.40 -7.52 -10.44
CA VAL A 247 -3.80 -7.39 -10.00
C VAL A 247 -3.96 -7.92 -8.57
N ALA A 248 -3.41 -9.09 -8.25
CA ALA A 248 -3.44 -9.65 -6.90
C ALA A 248 -2.75 -8.72 -5.89
N TRP A 249 -1.62 -8.12 -6.25
CA TRP A 249 -0.93 -7.14 -5.42
C TRP A 249 -1.75 -5.87 -5.22
N LEU A 250 -2.36 -5.32 -6.28
CA LEU A 250 -3.26 -4.16 -6.19
C LEU A 250 -4.51 -4.46 -5.34
N LEU A 251 -5.06 -5.65 -5.49
CA LEU A 251 -6.20 -6.13 -4.71
C LEU A 251 -5.82 -6.31 -3.24
N ALA A 252 -4.66 -6.88 -2.93
CA ALA A 252 -4.15 -7.04 -1.57
C ALA A 252 -3.88 -5.68 -0.86
N MET A 253 -3.69 -4.61 -1.63
CA MET A 253 -3.61 -3.24 -1.11
C MET A 253 -4.98 -2.67 -0.70
N THR A 254 -6.09 -3.31 -1.08
CA THR A 254 -7.44 -2.83 -0.80
C THR A 254 -7.91 -3.33 0.55
N ASP A 255 -8.29 -2.43 1.46
CA ASP A 255 -8.71 -2.76 2.83
C ASP A 255 -9.89 -3.74 2.87
N THR A 256 -10.78 -3.68 1.87
CA THR A 256 -11.93 -4.61 1.72
C THR A 256 -11.47 -6.04 1.47
N ILE A 257 -10.41 -6.24 0.71
CA ILE A 257 -9.90 -7.58 0.39
C ILE A 257 -9.05 -8.12 1.55
N ARG A 258 -8.34 -7.25 2.28
CA ARG A 258 -7.70 -7.65 3.55
C ARG A 258 -8.71 -8.22 4.52
N PHE A 259 -9.85 -7.55 4.69
CA PHE A 259 -10.94 -8.06 5.53
C PHE A 259 -11.51 -9.39 5.04
N LEU A 260 -11.64 -9.58 3.72
CA LEU A 260 -12.07 -10.83 3.11
C LEU A 260 -11.02 -11.94 3.27
N LEU A 261 -9.75 -11.63 3.07
CA LEU A 261 -8.64 -12.55 3.29
C LEU A 261 -8.53 -12.95 4.77
N ASP A 262 -8.63 -12.01 5.69
CA ASP A 262 -8.63 -12.29 7.13
C ASP A 262 -9.80 -13.21 7.51
N LYS A 263 -10.99 -12.98 6.94
CA LYS A 263 -12.16 -13.84 7.11
C LYS A 263 -11.95 -15.23 6.51
N PHE A 264 -11.33 -15.31 5.32
CA PHE A 264 -11.00 -16.58 4.66
C PHE A 264 -9.94 -17.35 5.45
N TYR A 265 -8.88 -16.70 5.93
CA TYR A 265 -7.86 -17.32 6.79
C TYR A 265 -8.45 -17.85 8.10
N LEU A 266 -9.43 -17.17 8.69
CA LEU A 266 -10.14 -17.64 9.87
C LEU A 266 -11.07 -18.83 9.58
N MET A 267 -11.54 -18.98 8.33
CA MET A 267 -12.44 -20.04 7.90
C MET A 267 -11.71 -21.34 7.57
N VAL A 268 -10.40 -21.28 7.22
CA VAL A 268 -9.57 -22.45 6.96
C VAL A 268 -9.14 -23.08 8.28
N PRO A 269 -9.57 -24.33 8.63
CA PRO A 269 -9.40 -24.89 9.98
C PRO A 269 -7.94 -25.05 10.41
N VAL A 270 -7.00 -25.19 9.48
CA VAL A 270 -5.56 -25.32 9.77
C VAL A 270 -4.96 -23.99 10.21
N PHE A 271 -5.29 -22.89 9.54
CA PHE A 271 -4.77 -21.56 9.86
C PHE A 271 -5.56 -20.89 10.99
N GLY A 272 -6.87 -21.13 11.06
CA GLY A 272 -7.73 -20.59 12.12
C GLY A 272 -7.31 -21.05 13.52
N ASN A 273 -6.90 -22.31 13.68
CA ASN A 273 -6.42 -22.84 14.96
C ASN A 273 -5.05 -22.24 15.36
N LEU A 274 -4.13 -22.04 14.41
CA LEU A 274 -2.84 -21.39 14.69
C LEU A 274 -2.98 -19.92 15.08
N ILE A 275 -3.90 -19.20 14.45
CA ILE A 275 -4.19 -17.80 14.78
C ILE A 275 -4.87 -17.71 16.16
N ARG A 276 -5.84 -18.58 16.45
CA ARG A 276 -6.50 -18.65 17.77
C ARG A 276 -5.53 -18.99 18.89
N LEU A 277 -4.60 -19.94 18.66
CA LEU A 277 -3.55 -20.29 19.62
C LEU A 277 -2.58 -19.12 19.86
N ASN A 278 -2.19 -18.39 18.82
CA ASN A 278 -1.34 -17.20 18.97
C ASN A 278 -2.04 -16.05 19.69
N VAL A 279 -3.32 -15.83 19.42
CA VAL A 279 -4.13 -14.82 20.12
C VAL A 279 -4.30 -15.20 21.58
N LEU A 280 -4.65 -16.47 21.90
CA LEU A 280 -4.76 -16.98 23.26
C LEU A 280 -3.43 -16.92 24.03
N ALA A 281 -2.31 -17.28 23.38
CA ALA A 281 -0.98 -17.18 23.98
C ALA A 281 -0.59 -15.73 24.30
N ARG A 282 -1.00 -14.76 23.46
CA ARG A 282 -0.80 -13.32 23.74
C ARG A 282 -1.66 -12.86 24.92
N PHE A 283 -2.93 -13.27 24.96
CA PHE A 283 -3.81 -12.95 26.09
C PHE A 283 -3.30 -13.55 27.42
N ALA A 284 -2.83 -14.80 27.39
CA ALA A 284 -2.27 -15.44 28.58
C ALA A 284 -1.01 -14.73 29.11
N LYS A 285 -0.17 -14.18 28.20
CA LYS A 285 1.04 -13.44 28.57
C LYS A 285 0.78 -12.02 29.07
N THR A 286 -0.39 -11.46 28.80
CA THR A 286 -0.78 -10.13 29.30
C THR A 286 -1.54 -10.19 30.63
N LEU A 287 -1.96 -11.38 31.06
CA LEU A 287 -2.69 -11.62 32.33
C LEU A 287 -1.82 -12.28 33.42
N GLY A 288 -0.63 -12.71 33.10
CA GLY A 288 0.38 -13.24 34.04
C GLY A 288 1.61 -12.36 34.12
#